data_1ad91d9dd4f03ff1d18a6b1367538614
#
_entry.id   1ad91d9dd4f03ff1d18a6b1367538614
#
_cell.length_a   1.000
_cell.length_b   1.000
_cell.length_c   1.000
_cell.angle_alpha   90.00
_cell.angle_beta   90.00
_cell.angle_gamma   90.00
#
_symmetry.space_group_name_H-M   'P 1'
#
loop_
_entity.id
_entity.type
_entity.pdbx_description
1 polymer ?
#
loop_
_entity_poly.entity_id
_entity_poly.type
_entity_poly.pdbx_seq_one_letter_code
_entity_poly.pdbx_strand_id
1 'polypeptide(L)'
;MTLIKFRENYPDHGPQITFTELEAESRVYERDEAGNDRYYAPACSLVSHGIQNERWHCICGGTSLLVYAWNAPFYRRPFDYASLEASLQNYLSLLIAFRRRDLTTLNLDEEPEIEQIFEALTKALGTGRARAQVSAAKALHVIAPSFFPMWDHSIAFDLYNCPYNQEPGVAYVAFCERIRTRIASLQDDWNTLPPTHRLRQKAILKRVDEFNFMRRPR
;
A
#
# COMPACT_ATOMS: atom_id res chain seq x y z
N MET A 1 12.59 17.48 4.15
CA MET A 1 11.40 18.41 4.07
C MET A 1 10.40 17.94 5.10
N THR A 2 9.71 18.84 5.80
CA THR A 2 8.65 18.43 6.75
C THR A 2 7.34 18.15 6.00
N LEU A 3 6.44 17.34 6.58
CA LEU A 3 5.12 17.05 6.02
C LEU A 3 4.29 18.32 5.75
N ILE A 4 4.39 19.34 6.65
CA ILE A 4 3.73 20.63 6.46
C ILE A 4 4.19 21.31 5.17
N LYS A 5 5.51 21.44 4.98
CA LYS A 5 6.07 22.03 3.74
C LYS A 5 5.76 21.20 2.50
N PHE A 6 5.70 19.87 2.65
CA PHE A 6 5.30 19.00 1.54
C PHE A 6 3.87 19.29 1.10
N ARG A 7 2.91 19.42 2.03
CA ARG A 7 1.51 19.73 1.73
C ARG A 7 1.34 21.11 1.05
N GLU A 8 2.09 22.11 1.52
CA GLU A 8 2.07 23.45 0.91
C GLU A 8 2.57 23.43 -0.52
N ASN A 9 3.67 22.72 -0.79
CA ASN A 9 4.28 22.63 -2.12
C ASN A 9 3.49 21.73 -3.08
N TYR A 10 2.82 20.71 -2.55
CA TYR A 10 2.12 19.70 -3.32
C TYR A 10 0.70 19.53 -2.78
N PRO A 11 -0.23 20.44 -3.11
CA PRO A 11 -1.63 20.34 -2.68
C PRO A 11 -2.29 19.08 -3.22
N ASP A 12 -3.28 18.57 -2.49
CA ASP A 12 -4.03 17.37 -2.86
C ASP A 12 -4.97 17.65 -4.04
N HIS A 13 -4.75 16.96 -5.13
CA HIS A 13 -5.60 16.99 -6.33
C HIS A 13 -6.32 15.65 -6.57
N GLY A 14 -6.20 14.71 -5.62
CA GLY A 14 -6.76 13.37 -5.76
C GLY A 14 -8.27 13.39 -5.98
N PRO A 15 -8.80 12.42 -6.74
CA PRO A 15 -10.22 12.34 -7.03
C PRO A 15 -11.02 12.15 -5.75
N GLN A 16 -12.21 12.72 -5.69
CA GLN A 16 -13.22 12.28 -4.72
C GLN A 16 -13.72 10.90 -5.13
N ILE A 17 -14.00 10.07 -4.15
CA ILE A 17 -14.45 8.70 -4.37
C ILE A 17 -15.84 8.56 -3.74
N THR A 18 -16.84 8.27 -4.55
CA THR A 18 -18.16 7.86 -4.07
C THR A 18 -18.21 6.34 -3.98
N PHE A 19 -19.06 5.82 -3.10
CA PHE A 19 -19.23 4.38 -2.96
C PHE A 19 -19.73 3.71 -4.26
N THR A 20 -20.64 4.38 -4.98
CA THR A 20 -21.14 3.90 -6.27
C THR A 20 -20.05 3.80 -7.33
N GLU A 21 -19.17 4.80 -7.41
CA GLU A 21 -18.04 4.77 -8.34
C GLU A 21 -17.01 3.70 -7.94
N LEU A 22 -16.70 3.58 -6.65
CA LEU A 22 -15.82 2.53 -6.14
C LEU A 22 -16.32 1.14 -6.54
N GLU A 23 -17.62 0.89 -6.37
CA GLU A 23 -18.23 -0.38 -6.74
C GLU A 23 -18.19 -0.63 -8.26
N ALA A 24 -18.50 0.40 -9.06
CA ALA A 24 -18.49 0.30 -10.51
C ALA A 24 -17.07 0.01 -11.05
N GLU A 25 -16.07 0.78 -10.63
CA GLU A 25 -14.69 0.59 -11.08
C GLU A 25 -14.09 -0.73 -10.58
N SER A 26 -14.41 -1.17 -9.36
CA SER A 26 -13.99 -2.50 -8.89
C SER A 26 -14.58 -3.64 -9.72
N ARG A 27 -15.80 -3.50 -10.24
CA ARG A 27 -16.38 -4.50 -11.17
C ARG A 27 -15.65 -4.53 -12.50
N VAL A 28 -15.33 -3.37 -13.06
CA VAL A 28 -14.55 -3.25 -14.30
C VAL A 28 -13.17 -3.84 -14.11
N TYR A 29 -12.48 -3.48 -13.03
CA TYR A 29 -11.16 -4.01 -12.69
C TYR A 29 -11.17 -5.55 -12.58
N GLU A 30 -12.13 -6.11 -11.85
CA GLU A 30 -12.24 -7.56 -11.68
C GLU A 30 -12.52 -8.29 -13.00
N ARG A 31 -13.23 -7.67 -13.94
CA ARG A 31 -13.49 -8.25 -15.26
C ARG A 31 -12.26 -8.19 -16.17
N ASP A 32 -11.59 -7.03 -16.21
CA ASP A 32 -10.61 -6.71 -17.24
C ASP A 32 -9.17 -6.96 -16.77
N GLU A 33 -8.92 -6.85 -15.45
CA GLU A 33 -7.59 -6.86 -14.84
C GLU A 33 -7.40 -8.00 -13.78
N ALA A 34 -8.34 -8.94 -13.69
CA ALA A 34 -8.29 -10.02 -12.69
C ALA A 34 -6.99 -10.83 -12.74
N GLY A 35 -6.36 -10.94 -13.91
CA GLY A 35 -5.07 -11.60 -14.08
C GLY A 35 -3.92 -10.94 -13.29
N ASN A 36 -4.01 -9.64 -13.05
CA ASN A 36 -3.01 -8.89 -12.31
C ASN A 36 -3.08 -9.19 -10.80
N ASP A 37 -4.26 -9.53 -10.29
CA ASP A 37 -4.50 -9.77 -8.87
C ASP A 37 -4.29 -11.23 -8.42
N ARG A 38 -4.00 -12.15 -9.34
CA ARG A 38 -3.87 -13.60 -9.04
C ARG A 38 -2.93 -13.93 -7.88
N TYR A 39 -1.96 -13.08 -7.60
CA TYR A 39 -1.00 -13.28 -6.51
C TYR A 39 -1.35 -12.51 -5.23
N TYR A 40 -2.34 -11.63 -5.26
CA TYR A 40 -2.69 -10.79 -4.11
C TYR A 40 -3.20 -11.61 -2.92
N ALA A 41 -4.24 -12.41 -3.13
CA ALA A 41 -4.81 -13.24 -2.06
C ALA A 41 -3.81 -14.28 -1.51
N PRO A 42 -3.06 -15.03 -2.34
CA PRO A 42 -1.99 -15.90 -1.87
C PRO A 42 -0.92 -15.17 -1.05
N ALA A 43 -0.47 -13.99 -1.47
CA ALA A 43 0.50 -13.20 -0.73
C ALA A 43 -0.01 -12.77 0.64
N CYS A 44 -1.23 -12.23 0.71
CA CYS A 44 -1.89 -11.87 1.97
C CYS A 44 -2.06 -13.08 2.90
N SER A 45 -2.42 -14.24 2.36
CA SER A 45 -2.58 -15.49 3.14
C SER A 45 -1.24 -15.96 3.72
N LEU A 46 -0.16 -15.95 2.94
CA LEU A 46 1.17 -16.32 3.40
C LEU A 46 1.65 -15.39 4.53
N VAL A 47 1.50 -14.07 4.35
CA VAL A 47 1.88 -13.10 5.38
C VAL A 47 1.05 -13.29 6.64
N SER A 48 -0.27 -13.47 6.51
CA SER A 48 -1.16 -13.71 7.65
C SER A 48 -0.77 -14.97 8.41
N HIS A 49 -0.54 -16.08 7.69
CA HIS A 49 -0.07 -17.34 8.29
C HIS A 49 1.29 -17.16 8.96
N GLY A 50 2.21 -16.43 8.34
CA GLY A 50 3.53 -16.14 8.90
C GLY A 50 3.46 -15.36 10.21
N ILE A 51 2.63 -14.32 10.27
CA ILE A 51 2.43 -13.51 11.48
C ILE A 51 1.77 -14.34 12.60
N GLN A 52 0.73 -15.11 12.28
CA GLN A 52 0.01 -15.93 13.27
C GLN A 52 0.87 -17.05 13.88
N ASN A 53 1.82 -17.57 13.13
CA ASN A 53 2.64 -18.73 13.52
C ASN A 53 4.12 -18.38 13.71
N GLU A 54 4.47 -17.09 13.75
CA GLU A 54 5.83 -16.59 13.92
C GLU A 54 6.83 -17.15 12.87
N ARG A 55 6.34 -17.35 11.62
CA ARG A 55 7.12 -17.96 10.53
C ARG A 55 7.64 -16.88 9.57
N TRP A 56 8.86 -16.42 9.78
CA TRP A 56 9.52 -15.38 9.00
C TRP A 56 9.54 -15.64 7.49
N HIS A 57 9.90 -16.87 7.09
CA HIS A 57 9.94 -17.22 5.67
C HIS A 57 8.57 -17.09 4.97
N CYS A 58 7.45 -17.24 5.70
CA CYS A 58 6.12 -17.00 5.14
C CYS A 58 5.85 -15.50 4.99
N ILE A 59 6.26 -14.67 5.96
CA ILE A 59 6.09 -13.21 5.89
C ILE A 59 6.92 -12.66 4.71
N CYS A 60 8.21 -12.98 4.66
CA CYS A 60 9.10 -12.55 3.59
C CYS A 60 8.67 -13.13 2.24
N GLY A 61 8.26 -14.41 2.20
CA GLY A 61 7.81 -15.07 0.97
C GLY A 61 6.55 -14.45 0.40
N GLY A 62 5.55 -14.18 1.22
CA GLY A 62 4.32 -13.50 0.80
C GLY A 62 4.58 -12.07 0.32
N THR A 63 5.40 -11.32 1.05
CA THR A 63 5.83 -9.97 0.64
C THR A 63 6.55 -10.01 -0.70
N SER A 64 7.54 -10.90 -0.86
CA SER A 64 8.31 -11.08 -2.10
C SER A 64 7.42 -11.48 -3.27
N LEU A 65 6.46 -12.38 -3.05
CA LEU A 65 5.53 -12.85 -4.09
C LEU A 65 4.78 -11.68 -4.72
N LEU A 66 4.20 -10.80 -3.91
CA LEU A 66 3.46 -9.64 -4.42
C LEU A 66 4.38 -8.64 -5.12
N VAL A 67 5.52 -8.35 -4.50
CA VAL A 67 6.51 -7.38 -5.01
C VAL A 67 7.05 -7.82 -6.36
N TYR A 68 7.44 -9.08 -6.54
CA TYR A 68 7.91 -9.59 -7.82
C TYR A 68 6.81 -9.67 -8.87
N ALA A 69 5.61 -10.13 -8.49
CA ALA A 69 4.50 -10.28 -9.43
C ALA A 69 4.08 -8.94 -10.05
N TRP A 70 4.08 -7.87 -9.25
CA TRP A 70 3.58 -6.57 -9.69
C TRP A 70 4.66 -5.57 -10.13
N ASN A 71 5.96 -5.90 -9.94
CA ASN A 71 7.08 -5.07 -10.35
C ASN A 71 8.12 -5.87 -11.16
N ALA A 72 7.71 -6.90 -11.86
CA ALA A 72 8.61 -7.78 -12.61
C ALA A 72 9.63 -7.04 -13.50
N PRO A 73 9.28 -5.94 -14.22
CA PRO A 73 10.25 -5.18 -15.01
C PRO A 73 11.36 -4.53 -14.18
N PHE A 74 11.07 -4.12 -12.95
CA PHE A 74 12.06 -3.55 -12.03
C PHE A 74 13.02 -4.61 -11.50
N TYR A 75 12.55 -5.84 -11.27
CA TYR A 75 13.33 -6.94 -10.68
C TYR A 75 13.98 -7.85 -11.73
N ARG A 76 14.63 -7.28 -12.73
CA ARG A 76 15.54 -8.04 -13.59
C ARG A 76 16.74 -8.62 -12.81
N ARG A 77 17.08 -8.01 -11.68
CA ARG A 77 17.99 -8.52 -10.66
C ARG A 77 17.24 -8.64 -9.35
N PRO A 78 17.42 -9.74 -8.58
CA PRO A 78 16.75 -9.88 -7.30
C PRO A 78 17.27 -8.82 -6.31
N PHE A 79 16.38 -8.42 -5.38
CA PHE A 79 16.81 -7.72 -4.17
C PHE A 79 17.45 -8.70 -3.17
N ASP A 80 18.15 -8.16 -2.18
CA ASP A 80 18.73 -8.95 -1.10
C ASP A 80 17.65 -9.40 -0.11
N TYR A 81 17.33 -10.71 -0.14
CA TYR A 81 16.32 -11.29 0.75
C TYR A 81 16.66 -11.15 2.24
N ALA A 82 17.96 -11.25 2.60
CA ALA A 82 18.41 -11.08 3.98
C ALA A 82 18.19 -9.65 4.48
N SER A 83 18.40 -8.66 3.62
CA SER A 83 18.08 -7.25 3.93
C SER A 83 16.57 -7.01 4.14
N LEU A 84 15.70 -7.66 3.35
CA LEU A 84 14.25 -7.61 3.55
C LEU A 84 13.88 -8.24 4.90
N GLU A 85 14.39 -9.43 5.18
CA GLU A 85 14.13 -10.16 6.43
C GLU A 85 14.57 -9.32 7.64
N ALA A 86 15.78 -8.80 7.65
CA ALA A 86 16.28 -7.96 8.73
C ALA A 86 15.43 -6.70 8.93
N SER A 87 15.00 -6.04 7.83
CA SER A 87 14.13 -4.86 7.92
C SER A 87 12.77 -5.20 8.50
N LEU A 88 12.16 -6.31 8.07
CA LEU A 88 10.87 -6.76 8.60
C LEU A 88 10.98 -7.14 10.08
N GLN A 89 12.07 -7.82 10.50
CA GLN A 89 12.31 -8.17 11.89
C GLN A 89 12.42 -6.94 12.79
N ASN A 90 13.17 -5.94 12.36
CA ASN A 90 13.36 -4.70 13.12
C ASN A 90 12.04 -3.94 13.38
N TYR A 91 11.09 -4.02 12.45
CA TYR A 91 9.84 -3.26 12.54
C TYR A 91 8.59 -4.12 12.78
N LEU A 92 8.73 -5.44 13.01
CA LEU A 92 7.56 -6.34 13.07
C LEU A 92 6.53 -5.92 14.11
N SER A 93 6.95 -5.59 15.32
CA SER A 93 6.02 -5.21 16.39
C SER A 93 5.18 -4.00 15.99
N LEU A 94 5.80 -3.01 15.35
CA LEU A 94 5.13 -1.82 14.87
C LEU A 94 4.22 -2.13 13.66
N LEU A 95 4.68 -2.95 12.73
CA LEU A 95 3.88 -3.42 11.60
C LEU A 95 2.65 -4.23 12.04
N ILE A 96 2.78 -5.06 13.09
CA ILE A 96 1.65 -5.77 13.69
C ILE A 96 0.67 -4.80 14.38
N ALA A 97 1.17 -3.74 15.03
CA ALA A 97 0.32 -2.71 15.62
C ALA A 97 -0.51 -2.01 14.54
N PHE A 98 0.11 -1.60 13.42
CA PHE A 98 -0.61 -1.05 12.26
C PHE A 98 -1.58 -2.04 11.61
N ARG A 99 -1.22 -3.33 11.52
CA ARG A 99 -2.10 -4.36 10.94
C ARG A 99 -3.44 -4.52 11.66
N ARG A 100 -3.49 -4.22 12.96
CA ARG A 100 -4.70 -4.32 13.80
C ARG A 100 -5.63 -3.12 13.67
N ARG A 101 -5.25 -2.14 12.88
CA ARG A 101 -5.94 -0.85 12.69
C ARG A 101 -6.32 -0.68 11.24
N ASP A 102 -7.15 0.30 10.97
CA ASP A 102 -7.39 0.81 9.62
C ASP A 102 -6.82 2.24 9.46
N LEU A 103 -6.68 2.67 8.22
CA LEU A 103 -6.04 3.95 7.89
C LEU A 103 -6.83 5.16 8.43
N THR A 104 -8.12 5.05 8.72
CA THR A 104 -8.91 6.15 9.30
C THR A 104 -8.41 6.53 10.68
N THR A 105 -7.74 5.61 11.37
CA THR A 105 -7.15 5.82 12.70
C THR A 105 -5.72 6.37 12.67
N LEU A 106 -5.20 6.73 11.50
CA LEU A 106 -3.85 7.32 11.36
C LEU A 106 -3.75 8.57 12.21
N ASN A 107 -2.77 8.59 13.12
CA ASN A 107 -2.35 9.76 13.87
C ASN A 107 -1.09 10.37 13.24
N LEU A 108 -1.04 11.69 13.12
CA LEU A 108 0.13 12.39 12.55
C LEU A 108 1.38 12.31 13.44
N ASP A 109 1.23 12.02 14.71
CA ASP A 109 2.37 11.77 15.60
C ASP A 109 3.14 10.49 15.19
N GLU A 110 2.55 9.64 14.37
CA GLU A 110 3.14 8.40 13.83
C GLU A 110 3.91 8.63 12.50
N GLU A 111 3.94 9.88 12.01
CA GLU A 111 4.68 10.26 10.79
C GLU A 111 6.13 9.72 10.79
N PRO A 112 6.93 9.95 11.85
CA PRO A 112 8.33 9.51 11.86
C PRO A 112 8.50 8.00 11.75
N GLU A 113 7.63 7.23 12.41
CA GLU A 113 7.66 5.76 12.37
C GLU A 113 7.30 5.24 10.98
N ILE A 114 6.27 5.83 10.35
CA ILE A 114 5.85 5.43 9.00
C ILE A 114 6.93 5.74 7.97
N GLU A 115 7.53 6.95 8.05
CA GLU A 115 8.65 7.33 7.19
C GLU A 115 9.83 6.36 7.34
N GLN A 116 10.21 6.07 8.58
CA GLN A 116 11.34 5.21 8.88
C GLN A 116 11.14 3.79 8.34
N ILE A 117 9.96 3.20 8.55
CA ILE A 117 9.64 1.87 8.00
C ILE A 117 9.65 1.89 6.48
N PHE A 118 9.03 2.91 5.88
CA PHE A 118 8.95 3.05 4.43
C PHE A 118 10.34 3.16 3.79
N GLU A 119 11.22 4.00 4.34
CA GLU A 119 12.60 4.17 3.87
C GLU A 119 13.43 2.89 4.04
N ALA A 120 13.28 2.18 5.18
CA ALA A 120 13.96 0.91 5.41
C ALA A 120 13.57 -0.14 4.35
N LEU A 121 12.27 -0.28 4.06
CA LEU A 121 11.78 -1.21 3.03
C LEU A 121 12.16 -0.75 1.61
N THR A 122 12.13 0.56 1.34
CA THR A 122 12.60 1.11 0.06
C THR A 122 14.06 0.76 -0.22
N LYS A 123 14.90 0.78 0.81
CA LYS A 123 16.31 0.38 0.73
C LYS A 123 16.46 -1.13 0.58
N ALA A 124 15.77 -1.91 1.43
CA ALA A 124 15.88 -3.38 1.46
C ALA A 124 15.38 -4.04 0.16
N LEU A 125 14.33 -3.48 -0.45
CA LEU A 125 13.76 -3.95 -1.72
C LEU A 125 14.44 -3.32 -2.94
N GLY A 126 15.40 -2.44 -2.78
CA GLY A 126 16.15 -1.82 -3.86
C GLY A 126 17.06 -2.80 -4.57
N THR A 127 17.41 -2.49 -5.83
CA THR A 127 18.36 -3.27 -6.62
C THR A 127 19.57 -2.41 -7.01
N GLY A 128 20.73 -2.69 -6.44
CA GLY A 128 21.92 -1.87 -6.65
C GLY A 128 21.72 -0.44 -6.06
N ARG A 129 21.71 0.57 -6.93
CA ARG A 129 21.45 1.98 -6.53
C ARG A 129 20.02 2.41 -6.66
N ALA A 130 19.16 1.59 -7.26
CA ALA A 130 17.76 1.93 -7.48
C ALA A 130 16.95 1.72 -6.20
N ARG A 131 16.20 2.73 -5.80
CA ARG A 131 15.26 2.69 -4.68
C ARG A 131 13.93 2.08 -5.13
N ALA A 132 13.28 1.34 -4.24
CA ALA A 132 12.08 0.56 -4.56
C ALA A 132 10.82 1.09 -3.86
N GLN A 133 10.50 2.38 -4.04
CA GLN A 133 9.38 3.03 -3.35
C GLN A 133 8.03 2.34 -3.62
N VAL A 134 7.77 1.97 -4.87
CA VAL A 134 6.55 1.25 -5.25
C VAL A 134 6.47 -0.12 -4.60
N SER A 135 7.62 -0.80 -4.51
CA SER A 135 7.70 -2.11 -3.85
C SER A 135 7.54 -2.00 -2.34
N ALA A 136 8.07 -0.95 -1.72
CA ALA A 136 7.91 -0.69 -0.29
C ALA A 136 6.43 -0.48 0.08
N ALA A 137 5.69 0.32 -0.68
CA ALA A 137 4.26 0.51 -0.48
C ALA A 137 3.47 -0.81 -0.61
N LYS A 138 3.81 -1.66 -1.59
CA LYS A 138 3.20 -2.98 -1.77
C LYS A 138 3.54 -3.94 -0.63
N ALA A 139 4.78 -3.91 -0.14
CA ALA A 139 5.22 -4.69 1.01
C ALA A 139 4.46 -4.28 2.28
N LEU A 140 4.35 -2.99 2.55
CA LEU A 140 3.56 -2.46 3.67
C LEU A 140 2.09 -2.88 3.57
N HIS A 141 1.50 -2.74 2.38
CA HIS A 141 0.10 -3.11 2.16
C HIS A 141 -0.15 -4.60 2.43
N VAL A 142 0.65 -5.52 1.93
CA VAL A 142 0.41 -6.95 2.15
C VAL A 142 0.56 -7.34 3.62
N ILE A 143 1.38 -6.60 4.37
CA ILE A 143 1.57 -6.81 5.81
C ILE A 143 0.39 -6.23 6.61
N ALA A 144 -0.04 -5.02 6.31
CA ALA A 144 -1.14 -4.34 6.99
C ALA A 144 -2.15 -3.75 5.97
N PRO A 145 -2.97 -4.60 5.32
CA PRO A 145 -3.76 -4.24 4.14
C PRO A 145 -4.90 -3.25 4.43
N SER A 146 -5.30 -3.09 5.68
CA SER A 146 -6.29 -2.09 6.07
C SER A 146 -5.68 -0.74 6.46
N PHE A 147 -4.34 -0.70 6.67
CA PHE A 147 -3.68 0.51 7.14
C PHE A 147 -2.80 1.18 6.08
N PHE A 148 -2.00 0.44 5.32
CA PHE A 148 -1.09 1.00 4.34
C PHE A 148 -1.66 0.93 2.92
N PRO A 149 -1.89 2.08 2.24
CA PRO A 149 -2.34 2.09 0.85
C PRO A 149 -1.19 1.72 -0.09
N MET A 150 -1.53 1.14 -1.23
CA MET A 150 -0.58 0.94 -2.32
C MET A 150 -0.50 2.18 -3.18
N TRP A 151 0.65 2.40 -3.78
CA TRP A 151 0.83 3.38 -4.83
C TRP A 151 1.70 2.85 -5.97
N ASP A 152 1.59 3.49 -7.12
CA ASP A 152 2.59 3.49 -8.18
C ASP A 152 2.88 4.93 -8.60
N HIS A 153 3.71 5.13 -9.62
CA HIS A 153 4.08 6.48 -10.06
C HIS A 153 2.85 7.29 -10.49
N SER A 154 2.04 6.72 -11.37
CA SER A 154 0.87 7.44 -11.91
C SER A 154 -0.17 7.74 -10.82
N ILE A 155 -0.38 6.81 -9.88
CA ILE A 155 -1.29 7.06 -8.76
C ILE A 155 -0.71 8.14 -7.84
N ALA A 156 0.52 7.96 -7.35
CA ALA A 156 1.09 8.89 -6.39
C ALA A 156 1.30 10.31 -6.97
N PHE A 157 1.90 10.40 -8.14
CA PHE A 157 2.26 11.69 -8.74
C PHE A 157 1.10 12.27 -9.54
N ASP A 158 0.58 11.55 -10.54
CA ASP A 158 -0.37 12.13 -11.48
C ASP A 158 -1.77 12.33 -10.87
N LEU A 159 -2.25 11.39 -10.02
CA LEU A 159 -3.55 11.52 -9.39
C LEU A 159 -3.51 12.32 -8.09
N TYR A 160 -2.52 12.06 -7.23
CA TYR A 160 -2.49 12.61 -5.87
C TYR A 160 -1.43 13.69 -5.66
N ASN A 161 -0.68 14.08 -6.67
CA ASN A 161 0.39 15.09 -6.58
C ASN A 161 1.39 14.81 -5.44
N CYS A 162 1.78 13.53 -5.25
CA CYS A 162 2.76 13.08 -4.27
C CYS A 162 4.08 12.67 -4.96
N PRO A 163 4.95 13.60 -5.34
CA PRO A 163 6.23 13.26 -5.93
C PRO A 163 7.15 12.63 -4.87
N TYR A 164 7.65 11.43 -5.14
CA TYR A 164 8.43 10.65 -4.17
C TYR A 164 9.94 10.57 -4.46
N ASN A 165 10.43 11.37 -5.41
CA ASN A 165 11.84 11.28 -5.84
C ASN A 165 12.82 11.91 -4.86
N GLN A 166 12.39 12.91 -4.08
CA GLN A 166 13.26 13.65 -3.16
C GLN A 166 13.14 13.16 -1.72
N GLU A 167 11.91 13.05 -1.22
CA GLU A 167 11.57 12.70 0.17
C GLU A 167 10.50 11.61 0.18
N PRO A 168 10.85 10.38 -0.21
CA PRO A 168 9.86 9.34 -0.45
C PRO A 168 9.05 8.95 0.79
N GLY A 169 9.65 9.00 1.99
CA GLY A 169 8.94 8.74 3.25
C GLY A 169 7.87 9.78 3.52
N VAL A 170 8.23 11.08 3.48
CA VAL A 170 7.28 12.20 3.64
C VAL A 170 6.16 12.13 2.60
N ALA A 171 6.51 11.87 1.32
CA ALA A 171 5.55 11.73 0.26
C ALA A 171 4.56 10.58 0.51
N TYR A 172 5.05 9.47 1.07
CA TYR A 172 4.19 8.32 1.40
C TYR A 172 3.24 8.63 2.55
N VAL A 173 3.70 9.32 3.60
CA VAL A 173 2.82 9.77 4.69
C VAL A 173 1.75 10.71 4.16
N ALA A 174 2.13 11.71 3.33
CA ALA A 174 1.17 12.61 2.69
C ALA A 174 0.14 11.85 1.84
N PHE A 175 0.57 10.82 1.12
CA PHE A 175 -0.32 9.95 0.36
C PHE A 175 -1.28 9.17 1.28
N CYS A 176 -0.78 8.60 2.38
CA CYS A 176 -1.62 7.94 3.39
C CYS A 176 -2.73 8.85 3.91
N GLU A 177 -2.43 10.11 4.22
CA GLU A 177 -3.42 11.08 4.66
C GLU A 177 -4.48 11.40 3.61
N ARG A 178 -4.06 11.57 2.35
CA ARG A 178 -4.99 11.83 1.25
C ARG A 178 -5.94 10.66 1.05
N ILE A 179 -5.43 9.44 1.07
CA ILE A 179 -6.26 8.23 1.00
C ILE A 179 -7.14 8.11 2.24
N ARG A 180 -6.64 8.42 3.46
CA ARG A 180 -7.45 8.45 4.68
C ARG A 180 -8.69 9.31 4.51
N THR A 181 -8.54 10.50 3.96
CA THR A 181 -9.66 11.43 3.72
C THR A 181 -10.71 10.82 2.79
N ARG A 182 -10.27 10.08 1.73
CA ARG A 182 -11.19 9.41 0.79
C ARG A 182 -11.91 8.24 1.42
N ILE A 183 -11.21 7.39 2.16
CA ILE A 183 -11.88 6.24 2.79
C ILE A 183 -12.80 6.64 3.94
N ALA A 184 -12.52 7.76 4.63
CA ALA A 184 -13.42 8.27 5.67
C ALA A 184 -14.83 8.57 5.14
N SER A 185 -14.93 9.08 3.91
CA SER A 185 -16.24 9.33 3.27
C SER A 185 -16.96 8.05 2.80
N LEU A 186 -16.26 6.94 2.71
CA LEU A 186 -16.78 5.64 2.29
C LEU A 186 -17.12 4.70 3.46
N GLN A 187 -16.69 5.06 4.68
CA GLN A 187 -16.67 4.15 5.81
C GLN A 187 -18.07 3.69 6.24
N ASP A 188 -19.04 4.60 6.24
CA ASP A 188 -20.42 4.27 6.62
C ASP A 188 -21.03 3.27 5.65
N ASP A 189 -20.98 3.55 4.35
CA ASP A 189 -21.47 2.63 3.32
C ASP A 189 -20.74 1.28 3.37
N TRP A 190 -19.41 1.33 3.54
CA TRP A 190 -18.58 0.13 3.66
C TRP A 190 -19.00 -0.75 4.83
N ASN A 191 -19.29 -0.16 6.00
CA ASN A 191 -19.65 -0.89 7.20
C ASN A 191 -21.07 -1.51 7.12
N THR A 192 -21.96 -0.98 6.28
CA THR A 192 -23.30 -1.58 6.05
C THR A 192 -23.24 -2.85 5.21
N LEU A 193 -22.16 -3.09 4.46
CA LEU A 193 -22.03 -4.27 3.61
C LEU A 193 -21.91 -5.55 4.45
N PRO A 194 -22.66 -6.60 4.10
CA PRO A 194 -22.49 -7.91 4.74
C PRO A 194 -21.09 -8.48 4.45
N PRO A 195 -20.52 -9.30 5.35
CA PRO A 195 -19.20 -9.91 5.15
C PRO A 195 -19.07 -10.71 3.84
N THR A 196 -20.17 -11.26 3.35
CA THR A 196 -20.23 -12.03 2.08
C THR A 196 -20.27 -11.14 0.84
N HIS A 197 -20.44 -9.82 1.01
CA HIS A 197 -20.48 -8.91 -0.12
C HIS A 197 -19.17 -8.94 -0.92
N ARG A 198 -19.26 -8.91 -2.25
CA ARG A 198 -18.11 -8.98 -3.17
C ARG A 198 -16.97 -8.00 -2.80
N LEU A 199 -17.32 -6.75 -2.50
CA LEU A 199 -16.31 -5.74 -2.13
C LEU A 199 -15.55 -6.11 -0.84
N ARG A 200 -16.22 -6.76 0.12
CA ARG A 200 -15.61 -7.16 1.41
C ARG A 200 -14.60 -8.31 1.31
N GLN A 201 -14.48 -8.96 0.15
CA GLN A 201 -13.47 -10.00 -0.09
C GLN A 201 -12.03 -9.46 -0.10
N LYS A 202 -11.86 -8.14 -0.23
CA LYS A 202 -10.57 -7.44 -0.15
C LYS A 202 -10.69 -6.27 0.83
N ALA A 203 -9.57 -5.80 1.36
CA ALA A 203 -9.55 -4.59 2.18
C ALA A 203 -10.03 -3.37 1.39
N ILE A 204 -10.65 -2.38 2.06
CA ILE A 204 -11.12 -1.14 1.43
C ILE A 204 -9.99 -0.43 0.67
N LEU A 205 -8.77 -0.44 1.21
CA LEU A 205 -7.60 0.17 0.56
C LEU A 205 -7.24 -0.52 -0.76
N LYS A 206 -7.44 -1.85 -0.86
CA LYS A 206 -7.26 -2.53 -2.15
C LYS A 206 -8.33 -2.11 -3.15
N ARG A 207 -9.57 -1.88 -2.74
CA ARG A 207 -10.63 -1.36 -3.61
C ARG A 207 -10.35 0.06 -4.08
N VAL A 208 -9.81 0.90 -3.20
CA VAL A 208 -9.35 2.25 -3.58
C VAL A 208 -8.17 2.19 -4.54
N ASP A 209 -7.24 1.25 -4.38
CA ASP A 209 -6.16 1.01 -5.35
C ASP A 209 -6.71 0.60 -6.72
N GLU A 210 -7.67 -0.32 -6.78
CA GLU A 210 -8.35 -0.72 -8.02
C GLU A 210 -9.03 0.48 -8.70
N PHE A 211 -9.75 1.29 -7.94
CA PHE A 211 -10.36 2.54 -8.41
C PHE A 211 -9.32 3.49 -9.01
N ASN A 212 -8.25 3.77 -8.27
CA ASN A 212 -7.18 4.66 -8.70
C ASN A 212 -6.48 4.12 -9.96
N PHE A 213 -6.26 2.81 -10.02
CA PHE A 213 -5.68 2.15 -11.19
C PHE A 213 -6.52 2.36 -12.45
N MET A 214 -7.85 2.29 -12.33
CA MET A 214 -8.77 2.51 -13.47
C MET A 214 -8.85 3.98 -13.90
N ARG A 215 -8.61 4.92 -12.99
CA ARG A 215 -8.70 6.36 -13.21
C ARG A 215 -7.35 7.04 -13.53
N ARG A 216 -6.23 6.31 -13.40
CA ARG A 216 -4.91 6.88 -13.70
C ARG A 216 -4.77 7.27 -15.16
N PRO A 217 -4.01 8.34 -15.50
CA PRO A 217 -3.65 8.67 -16.87
C PRO A 217 -2.94 7.47 -17.55
N ARG A 218 -3.30 7.21 -18.79
CA ARG A 218 -2.70 6.14 -19.62
C ARG A 218 -1.51 6.66 -20.40
#